data_e48b1a9bfdb818cda989c302e821817a
#
_entry.id   e48b1a9bfdb818cda989c302e821817a
#
_cell.length_a   1.000
_cell.length_b   1.000
_cell.length_c   1.000
_cell.angle_alpha   90.00
_cell.angle_beta   90.00
_cell.angle_gamma   90.00
#
_symmetry.space_group_name_H-M   'P 1'
#
loop_
_entity.id
_entity.type
_entity.pdbx_description
1 polymer ?
#
loop_
_entity_poly.entity_id
_entity_poly.type
_entity_poly.pdbx_seq_one_letter_code
_entity_poly.pdbx_strand_id
1 'polypeptide(L)'
;MVGLGTWLIPNDDAERVCTDALNLGYRHIDTAQIYQNEEGVGNALVSSSIDREDIFVTTKMWPGMYGDDTFQTFSGAIEACEQSLKLLQLN
;
A
#
# COMPACT_ATOMS: atom_id res chain seq x y z
N MET A 1 -1.72 -18.19 -5.16
CA MET A 1 -2.59 -17.14 -4.59
C MET A 1 -2.70 -15.99 -5.57
N VAL A 2 -3.91 -15.51 -5.80
CA VAL A 2 -4.15 -14.38 -6.68
C VAL A 2 -4.20 -13.11 -5.85
N GLY A 3 -3.51 -12.07 -6.31
CA GLY A 3 -3.49 -10.77 -5.63
C GLY A 3 -4.12 -9.69 -6.49
N LEU A 4 -4.52 -8.59 -5.83
CA LEU A 4 -4.99 -7.40 -6.50
C LEU A 4 -3.82 -6.41 -6.65
N GLY A 5 -3.49 -6.05 -7.89
CA GLY A 5 -2.56 -4.96 -8.14
C GLY A 5 -3.31 -3.64 -8.23
N THR A 6 -2.78 -2.61 -7.57
CA THR A 6 -3.47 -1.31 -7.51
C THR A 6 -2.92 -0.27 -8.49
N TRP A 7 -2.03 -0.66 -9.39
CA TRP A 7 -1.49 0.25 -10.40
C TRP A 7 -2.63 0.84 -11.24
N LEU A 8 -2.56 2.14 -11.46
CA LEU A 8 -3.54 2.92 -12.22
C LEU A 8 -4.92 3.07 -11.55
N ILE A 9 -5.07 2.62 -10.31
CA ILE A 9 -6.29 2.89 -9.55
C ILE A 9 -6.10 4.21 -8.80
N PRO A 10 -6.96 5.23 -9.06
CA PRO A 10 -6.87 6.50 -8.34
C PRO A 10 -7.05 6.29 -6.84
N ASN A 11 -6.38 7.12 -6.03
CA ASN A 11 -6.48 7.00 -4.57
C ASN A 11 -7.92 7.05 -4.08
N ASP A 12 -8.76 7.88 -4.70
CA ASP A 12 -10.16 8.01 -4.32
C ASP A 12 -10.97 6.75 -4.56
N ASP A 13 -10.52 5.89 -5.47
CA ASP A 13 -11.18 4.63 -5.79
C ASP A 13 -10.54 3.42 -5.10
N ALA A 14 -9.32 3.58 -4.60
CA ALA A 14 -8.53 2.45 -4.09
C ALA A 14 -9.21 1.78 -2.89
N GLU A 15 -9.82 2.56 -1.99
CA GLU A 15 -10.52 2.00 -0.85
C GLU A 15 -11.66 1.08 -1.29
N ARG A 16 -12.47 1.55 -2.21
CA ARG A 16 -13.61 0.78 -2.72
C ARG A 16 -13.16 -0.49 -3.44
N VAL A 17 -12.18 -0.35 -4.33
CA VAL A 17 -11.70 -1.49 -5.12
C VAL A 17 -11.06 -2.54 -4.22
N CYS A 18 -10.24 -2.12 -3.26
CA CYS A 18 -9.60 -3.06 -2.34
C CYS A 18 -10.63 -3.72 -1.43
N THR A 19 -11.63 -2.97 -0.96
CA THR A 19 -12.71 -3.52 -0.14
C THR A 19 -13.48 -4.59 -0.91
N ASP A 20 -13.82 -4.32 -2.17
CA ASP A 20 -14.52 -5.28 -3.01
C ASP A 20 -13.68 -6.54 -3.22
N ALA A 21 -12.38 -6.39 -3.47
CA ALA A 21 -11.49 -7.52 -3.66
C ALA A 21 -11.41 -8.39 -2.40
N LEU A 22 -11.28 -7.77 -1.24
CA LEU A 22 -11.24 -8.50 0.03
C LEU A 22 -12.55 -9.26 0.27
N ASN A 23 -13.68 -8.64 -0.06
CA ASN A 23 -14.98 -9.29 0.06
C ASN A 23 -15.16 -10.45 -0.91
N LEU A 24 -14.46 -10.43 -2.04
CA LEU A 24 -14.48 -11.51 -3.03
C LEU A 24 -13.52 -12.65 -2.68
N GLY A 25 -12.74 -12.52 -1.63
CA GLY A 25 -11.83 -13.58 -1.19
C GLY A 25 -10.35 -13.31 -1.48
N TYR A 26 -10.01 -12.18 -2.06
CA TYR A 26 -8.61 -11.82 -2.26
C TYR A 26 -7.93 -11.58 -0.91
N ARG A 27 -6.69 -12.02 -0.77
CA ARG A 27 -5.92 -11.86 0.49
C ARG A 27 -4.55 -11.26 0.26
N HIS A 28 -4.25 -10.83 -0.97
CA HIS A 28 -3.00 -10.18 -1.31
C HIS A 28 -3.30 -8.89 -2.08
N ILE A 29 -2.75 -7.78 -1.58
CA ILE A 29 -2.84 -6.47 -2.24
C ILE A 29 -1.42 -6.01 -2.54
N ASP A 30 -1.15 -5.68 -3.80
CA ASP A 30 0.15 -5.21 -4.27
C ASP A 30 0.03 -3.75 -4.67
N THR A 31 0.73 -2.88 -3.94
CA THR A 31 0.74 -1.45 -4.21
C THR A 31 2.19 -0.94 -4.26
N ALA A 32 2.37 0.36 -4.39
CA ALA A 32 3.68 1.01 -4.40
C ALA A 32 3.53 2.49 -4.12
N GLN A 33 4.60 3.11 -3.63
CA GLN A 33 4.61 4.56 -3.39
C GLN A 33 4.28 5.35 -4.65
N ILE A 34 4.84 4.94 -5.79
CA ILE A 34 4.64 5.64 -7.05
C ILE A 34 3.18 5.63 -7.51
N TYR A 35 2.38 4.67 -7.05
CA TYR A 35 0.97 4.59 -7.43
C TYR A 35 0.13 5.68 -6.79
N GLN A 36 0.61 6.28 -5.71
CA GLN A 36 -0.05 7.38 -4.99
C GLN A 36 -1.45 7.01 -4.48
N ASN A 37 -1.64 5.76 -4.13
CA ASN A 37 -2.92 5.26 -3.63
C ASN A 37 -2.80 4.43 -2.34
N GLU A 38 -1.66 4.52 -1.66
CA GLU A 38 -1.46 3.77 -0.41
C GLU A 38 -2.45 4.16 0.68
N GLU A 39 -2.87 5.43 0.70
CA GLU A 39 -3.87 5.89 1.68
C GLU A 39 -5.21 5.17 1.48
N GLY A 40 -5.68 5.09 0.23
CA GLY A 40 -6.91 4.36 -0.08
C GLY A 40 -6.82 2.88 0.27
N VAL A 41 -5.68 2.27 -0.02
CA VAL A 41 -5.42 0.88 0.37
C VAL A 41 -5.47 0.73 1.89
N GLY A 42 -4.84 1.66 2.62
CA GLY A 42 -4.84 1.65 4.08
C GLY A 42 -6.24 1.76 4.65
N ASN A 43 -7.07 2.63 4.08
CA ASN A 43 -8.45 2.78 4.53
C ASN A 43 -9.24 1.49 4.36
N ALA A 44 -9.03 0.77 3.25
CA ALA A 44 -9.67 -0.51 3.04
C ALA A 44 -9.24 -1.55 4.07
N LEU A 45 -7.94 -1.57 4.41
CA LEU A 45 -7.42 -2.50 5.40
C LEU A 45 -8.02 -2.26 6.79
N VAL A 46 -8.13 -0.98 7.18
CA VAL A 46 -8.66 -0.61 8.49
C VAL A 46 -10.14 -0.94 8.60
N SER A 47 -10.91 -0.70 7.55
CA SER A 47 -12.35 -0.92 7.56
C SER A 47 -12.74 -2.38 7.32
N SER A 48 -11.80 -3.22 6.93
CA SER A 48 -12.08 -4.64 6.64
C SER A 48 -12.37 -5.41 7.93
N SER A 49 -13.30 -6.35 7.85
CA SER A 49 -13.57 -7.28 8.95
C SER A 49 -12.60 -8.47 8.97
N ILE A 50 -11.72 -8.55 7.98
CA ILE A 50 -10.73 -9.64 7.90
C ILE A 50 -9.54 -9.28 8.78
N ASP A 51 -9.04 -10.26 9.55
CA ASP A 51 -7.88 -10.04 10.41
C ASP A 51 -6.68 -9.61 9.58
N ARG A 52 -5.93 -8.62 10.07
CA ARG A 52 -4.74 -8.10 9.37
C ARG A 52 -3.75 -9.21 9.03
N GLU A 53 -3.56 -10.16 9.91
CA GLU A 53 -2.61 -11.26 9.72
C GLU A 53 -3.01 -12.22 8.58
N ASP A 54 -4.26 -12.15 8.14
CA ASP A 54 -4.75 -12.95 7.02
C ASP A 54 -4.63 -12.25 5.69
N ILE A 55 -4.13 -11.00 5.69
CA ILE A 55 -3.96 -10.21 4.47
C ILE A 55 -2.46 -9.93 4.24
N PHE A 56 -1.98 -10.26 3.06
CA PHE A 56 -0.61 -9.98 2.65
C PHE A 56 -0.58 -8.70 1.82
N VAL A 57 0.19 -7.70 2.27
CA VAL A 57 0.30 -6.40 1.59
C VAL A 57 1.74 -6.20 1.13
N THR A 58 1.91 -5.91 -0.15
CA THR A 58 3.21 -5.57 -0.72
C THR A 58 3.18 -4.11 -1.15
N THR A 59 4.20 -3.35 -0.76
CA THR A 59 4.44 -2.03 -1.31
C THR A 59 5.90 -1.90 -1.70
N LYS A 60 6.20 -0.90 -2.50
CA LYS A 60 7.55 -0.70 -3.05
C LYS A 60 7.96 0.75 -2.90
N MET A 61 9.20 0.98 -2.50
CA MET A 61 9.76 2.33 -2.43
C MET A 61 10.13 2.81 -3.83
N TRP A 62 9.96 4.11 -4.06
CA TRP A 62 10.31 4.72 -5.33
C TRP A 62 11.42 5.75 -5.13
N PRO A 63 12.58 5.56 -5.77
CA PRO A 63 13.75 6.44 -5.55
C PRO A 63 13.49 7.91 -5.85
N GLY A 64 12.66 8.19 -6.83
CA GLY A 64 12.39 9.56 -7.25
C GLY A 64 11.54 10.39 -6.30
N MET A 65 10.92 9.79 -5.30
CA MET A 65 10.01 10.52 -4.41
C MET A 65 10.73 11.47 -3.45
N TYR A 66 11.95 11.12 -3.08
CA TYR A 66 12.70 11.84 -2.03
C TYR A 66 13.96 12.50 -2.56
N GLY A 67 14.13 12.59 -3.88
CA GLY A 67 15.30 13.17 -4.51
C GLY A 67 16.37 12.13 -4.82
N ASP A 68 17.41 12.58 -5.50
CA ASP A 68 18.38 11.66 -6.12
C ASP A 68 19.14 10.78 -5.14
N ASP A 69 19.50 11.34 -3.99
CA ASP A 69 20.37 10.63 -3.03
C ASP A 69 19.64 10.09 -1.82
N THR A 70 18.45 10.61 -1.51
CA THR A 70 17.73 10.25 -0.28
C THR A 70 17.39 8.77 -0.24
N PHE A 71 16.95 8.23 -1.34
CA PHE A 71 16.57 6.83 -1.46
C PHE A 71 17.75 5.89 -1.23
N GLN A 72 18.97 6.30 -1.61
CA GLN A 72 20.15 5.44 -1.54
C GLN A 72 20.79 5.43 -0.16
N THR A 73 20.34 6.29 0.74
CA THR A 73 20.86 6.30 2.11
C THR A 73 20.03 5.37 2.98
N PHE A 74 20.66 4.84 4.03
CA PHE A 74 19.95 3.99 4.99
C PHE A 74 18.78 4.72 5.64
N SER A 75 19.03 5.97 6.08
CA SER A 75 17.99 6.77 6.72
C SER A 75 16.87 7.15 5.74
N GLY A 76 17.21 7.41 4.48
CA GLY A 76 16.22 7.70 3.46
C GLY A 76 15.31 6.52 3.18
N ALA A 77 15.88 5.31 3.16
CA ALA A 77 15.09 4.09 2.95
C ALA A 77 14.14 3.85 4.13
N ILE A 78 14.61 4.07 5.37
CA ILE A 78 13.77 3.94 6.56
C ILE A 78 12.62 4.96 6.51
N GLU A 79 12.93 6.20 6.17
CA GLU A 79 11.94 7.27 6.10
C GLU A 79 10.86 6.96 5.07
N ALA A 80 11.25 6.46 3.89
CA ALA A 80 10.32 6.06 2.86
C ALA A 80 9.42 4.91 3.34
N CYS A 81 10.00 3.93 4.01
CA CYS A 81 9.24 2.81 4.56
C CYS A 81 8.24 3.26 5.62
N GLU A 82 8.66 4.15 6.52
CA GLU A 82 7.79 4.69 7.56
C GLU A 82 6.63 5.48 6.96
N GLN A 83 6.87 6.22 5.89
CA GLN A 83 5.81 6.96 5.20
C GLN A 83 4.78 6.00 4.61
N SER A 84 5.22 4.92 3.98
CA SER A 84 4.30 3.92 3.45
C SER A 84 3.48 3.25 4.56
N LEU A 85 4.13 2.89 5.67
CA LEU A 85 3.43 2.29 6.80
C LEU A 85 2.37 3.23 7.35
N LYS A 86 2.68 4.51 7.42
CA LYS A 86 1.73 5.52 7.89
C LYS A 86 0.52 5.63 6.96
N LEU A 87 0.74 5.71 5.66
CA LEU A 87 -0.35 5.82 4.69
C LEU A 87 -1.20 4.55 4.68
N LEU A 88 -0.55 3.39 4.75
CA LEU A 88 -1.25 2.10 4.80
C LEU A 88 -1.86 1.81 6.17
N GLN A 89 -1.57 2.65 7.16
CA GLN A 89 -2.04 2.50 8.54
C GLN A 89 -1.59 1.17 9.16
N LEU A 90 -0.35 0.78 8.86
CA LEU A 90 0.30 -0.42 9.38
C LEU A 90 1.44 -0.04 10.32
N ASN A 91 1.86 -1.02 11.10
CA ASN A 91 2.99 -0.84 12.03
C ASN A 91 4.31 -1.21 11.40
#